data_cba44b9a81b6adc5173845a10addc6f3
#
_entry.id   cba44b9a81b6adc5173845a10addc6f3
#
_cell.length_a   1.000
_cell.length_b   1.000
_cell.length_c   1.000
_cell.angle_alpha   90.00
_cell.angle_beta   90.00
_cell.angle_gamma   90.00
#
_symmetry.space_group_name_H-M   'P 1'
#
loop_
_entity.id
_entity.type
_entity.pdbx_description
1 polymer ?
#
loop_
_entity_poly.entity_id
_entity_poly.type
_entity_poly.pdbx_seq_one_letter_code
_entity_poly.pdbx_strand_id
1 'polypeptide(L)'
;RWGVPIVPVVFGVDDQTLALFKGAIEAVVSLAGHKMAEFDPNLGTNLMVFFCREWDELSGVPHLEQMIPDIGPLVGRLKAADANQYRIFRFDKAGAISGCFVFLRMDAALADVPADTLALSQAVRVVLLWSDAAFADTQPLALINGNAVVRPEVAGIIAAAYDPVMPSVAHDPSHALRLRARL
;
A
#
# COMPACT_ATOMS: atom_id res chain seq x y z
N ARG A 1 0.50 6.01 10.67
CA ARG A 1 1.01 6.72 9.48
C ARG A 1 2.52 6.52 9.29
N TRP A 2 3.00 6.86 8.12
CA TRP A 2 4.43 6.85 7.82
C TRP A 2 5.17 7.91 8.63
N GLY A 3 6.34 7.53 9.16
CA GLY A 3 7.23 8.42 9.89
C GLY A 3 8.41 8.94 9.07
N VAL A 4 8.59 8.39 7.86
CA VAL A 4 9.70 8.72 6.93
C VAL A 4 9.16 8.93 5.53
N PRO A 5 9.87 9.67 4.65
CA PRO A 5 9.50 9.78 3.24
C PRO A 5 9.39 8.42 2.56
N ILE A 6 8.44 8.27 1.65
CA ILE A 6 8.19 7.00 0.95
C ILE A 6 9.06 6.92 -0.29
N VAL A 7 9.80 5.82 -0.42
CA VAL A 7 10.66 5.50 -1.57
C VAL A 7 10.14 4.22 -2.23
N PRO A 8 9.27 4.32 -3.25
CA PRO A 8 8.65 3.15 -3.87
C PRO A 8 9.53 2.49 -4.91
N VAL A 9 9.43 1.17 -4.98
CA VAL A 9 9.94 0.32 -6.06
C VAL A 9 8.87 -0.71 -6.42
N VAL A 10 8.69 -0.97 -7.70
CA VAL A 10 7.70 -1.94 -8.22
C VAL A 10 8.43 -2.98 -9.06
N PHE A 11 8.21 -4.25 -8.76
CA PHE A 11 8.83 -5.39 -9.44
C PHE A 11 7.80 -6.19 -10.26
N GLY A 12 8.22 -6.72 -11.39
CA GLY A 12 7.41 -7.61 -12.21
C GLY A 12 6.44 -6.90 -13.17
N VAL A 13 6.69 -5.63 -13.48
CA VAL A 13 5.88 -4.82 -14.39
C VAL A 13 6.74 -4.11 -15.43
N ASP A 14 6.11 -3.66 -16.52
CA ASP A 14 6.75 -2.80 -17.51
C ASP A 14 6.92 -1.35 -17.02
N ASP A 15 7.65 -0.54 -17.78
CA ASP A 15 7.94 0.85 -17.41
C ASP A 15 6.68 1.71 -17.34
N GLN A 16 5.69 1.44 -18.16
CA GLN A 16 4.42 2.17 -18.17
C GLN A 16 3.63 1.91 -16.88
N THR A 17 3.52 0.66 -16.46
CA THR A 17 2.86 0.27 -15.22
C THR A 17 3.62 0.80 -14.01
N LEU A 18 4.96 0.74 -14.04
CA LEU A 18 5.80 1.35 -13.00
C LEU A 18 5.50 2.85 -12.84
N ALA A 19 5.42 3.60 -13.94
CA ALA A 19 5.11 5.02 -13.92
C ALA A 19 3.71 5.30 -13.35
N LEU A 20 2.71 4.49 -13.70
CA LEU A 20 1.35 4.58 -13.15
C LEU A 20 1.33 4.38 -11.63
N PHE A 21 2.06 3.38 -11.12
CA PHE A 21 2.16 3.13 -9.67
C PHE A 21 2.85 4.26 -8.93
N LYS A 22 3.98 4.74 -9.44
CA LYS A 22 4.68 5.89 -8.84
C LYS A 22 3.79 7.13 -8.82
N GLY A 23 3.12 7.45 -9.91
CA GLY A 23 2.21 8.58 -10.01
C GLY A 23 1.02 8.48 -9.06
N ALA A 24 0.43 7.29 -8.91
CA ALA A 24 -0.66 7.05 -7.97
C ALA A 24 -0.22 7.22 -6.51
N ILE A 25 0.96 6.69 -6.15
CA ILE A 25 1.52 6.84 -4.80
C ILE A 25 1.81 8.32 -4.52
N GLU A 26 2.41 9.04 -5.46
CA GLU A 26 2.68 10.47 -5.33
C GLU A 26 1.41 11.29 -5.11
N ALA A 27 0.35 11.00 -5.87
CA ALA A 27 -0.93 11.68 -5.73
C ALA A 27 -1.54 11.47 -4.33
N VAL A 28 -1.54 10.23 -3.82
CA VAL A 28 -2.08 9.92 -2.50
C VAL A 28 -1.21 10.47 -1.38
N VAL A 29 0.11 10.40 -1.51
CA VAL A 29 1.06 10.99 -0.56
C VAL A 29 0.86 12.50 -0.46
N SER A 30 0.59 13.17 -1.60
CA SER A 30 0.27 14.60 -1.64
C SER A 30 -1.04 14.92 -0.92
N LEU A 31 -2.09 14.09 -1.10
CA LEU A 31 -3.34 14.22 -0.34
C LEU A 31 -3.10 14.09 1.17
N ALA A 32 -2.19 13.23 1.58
CA ALA A 32 -1.82 13.06 2.98
C ALA A 32 -0.98 14.22 3.54
N GLY A 33 -0.47 15.11 2.70
CA GLY A 33 0.51 16.12 3.11
C GLY A 33 1.86 15.52 3.53
N HIS A 34 2.16 14.31 3.04
CA HIS A 34 3.40 13.59 3.33
C HIS A 34 4.40 13.73 2.18
N LYS A 35 5.58 13.12 2.28
CA LYS A 35 6.66 13.26 1.32
C LYS A 35 7.05 11.94 0.69
N MET A 36 7.39 12.00 -0.60
CA MET A 36 8.16 10.98 -1.29
C MET A 36 9.63 11.39 -1.37
N ALA A 37 10.52 10.41 -1.51
CA ALA A 37 11.92 10.61 -1.86
C ALA A 37 12.28 9.75 -3.07
N GLU A 38 13.29 10.19 -3.82
CA GLU A 38 13.87 9.42 -4.91
C GLU A 38 14.72 8.26 -4.37
N PHE A 39 14.82 7.21 -5.18
CA PHE A 39 15.70 6.10 -4.85
C PHE A 39 17.15 6.56 -4.76
N ASP A 40 17.77 6.26 -3.63
CA ASP A 40 19.20 6.45 -3.38
C ASP A 40 19.82 5.09 -3.05
N PRO A 41 20.86 4.63 -3.76
CA PRO A 41 21.49 3.34 -3.49
C PRO A 41 22.00 3.18 -2.06
N ASN A 42 22.30 4.27 -1.35
CA ASN A 42 22.77 4.25 0.03
C ASN A 42 21.63 4.16 1.04
N LEU A 43 20.45 4.68 0.70
CA LEU A 43 19.27 4.71 1.57
C LEU A 43 18.28 3.59 1.25
N GLY A 44 18.34 3.02 0.04
CA GLY A 44 17.47 1.94 -0.42
C GLY A 44 16.03 2.39 -0.67
N THR A 45 15.13 1.42 -0.67
CA THR A 45 13.68 1.60 -0.81
C THR A 45 12.97 1.13 0.45
N ASN A 46 11.79 1.69 0.74
CA ASN A 46 10.97 1.31 1.89
C ASN A 46 9.53 0.92 1.53
N LEU A 47 9.13 1.09 0.28
CA LEU A 47 7.88 0.56 -0.25
C LEU A 47 8.19 -0.33 -1.45
N MET A 48 7.99 -1.63 -1.29
CA MET A 48 8.25 -2.62 -2.33
C MET A 48 6.94 -3.26 -2.76
N VAL A 49 6.62 -3.17 -4.05
CA VAL A 49 5.44 -3.78 -4.65
C VAL A 49 5.88 -4.91 -5.57
N PHE A 50 5.40 -6.12 -5.30
CA PHE A 50 5.72 -7.32 -6.08
C PHE A 50 4.48 -7.82 -6.81
N PHE A 51 4.58 -7.96 -8.13
CA PHE A 51 3.60 -8.62 -8.95
C PHE A 51 4.04 -10.05 -9.23
N CYS A 52 3.16 -11.01 -9.06
CA CYS A 52 3.38 -12.40 -9.43
C CYS A 52 2.13 -12.98 -10.11
N ARG A 53 2.29 -14.06 -10.83
CA ARG A 53 1.18 -14.86 -11.39
C ARG A 53 0.70 -15.88 -10.36
N GLU A 54 1.67 -16.50 -9.69
CA GLU A 54 1.45 -17.52 -8.67
C GLU A 54 2.28 -17.18 -7.43
N TRP A 55 1.74 -17.44 -6.25
CA TRP A 55 2.44 -17.17 -4.99
C TRP A 55 3.79 -17.86 -4.86
N ASP A 56 3.95 -19.04 -5.47
CA ASP A 56 5.21 -19.79 -5.44
C ASP A 56 6.39 -19.03 -6.08
N GLU A 57 6.13 -18.08 -6.98
CA GLU A 57 7.17 -17.24 -7.58
C GLU A 57 7.92 -16.39 -6.55
N LEU A 58 7.29 -16.06 -5.43
CA LEU A 58 7.91 -15.26 -4.37
C LEU A 58 9.11 -15.99 -3.73
N SER A 59 9.07 -17.31 -3.66
CA SER A 59 10.19 -18.11 -3.14
C SER A 59 11.44 -18.05 -4.02
N GLY A 60 11.28 -17.67 -5.29
CA GLY A 60 12.38 -17.50 -6.25
C GLY A 60 12.91 -16.07 -6.35
N VAL A 61 12.34 -15.10 -5.62
CA VAL A 61 12.80 -13.71 -5.65
C VAL A 61 14.11 -13.60 -4.85
N PRO A 62 15.23 -13.16 -5.48
CA PRO A 62 16.51 -13.06 -4.80
C PRO A 62 16.43 -12.19 -3.55
N HIS A 63 17.03 -12.68 -2.44
CA HIS A 63 17.11 -11.97 -1.16
C HIS A 63 15.80 -11.69 -0.43
N LEU A 64 14.64 -12.11 -0.96
CA LEU A 64 13.35 -11.87 -0.31
C LEU A 64 13.26 -12.59 1.04
N GLU A 65 13.80 -13.82 1.14
CA GLU A 65 13.86 -14.57 2.40
C GLU A 65 14.71 -13.90 3.49
N GLN A 66 15.67 -13.06 3.12
CA GLN A 66 16.46 -12.28 4.09
C GLN A 66 15.65 -11.13 4.68
N MET A 67 14.76 -10.56 3.90
CA MET A 67 13.87 -9.48 4.33
C MET A 67 12.61 -10.01 5.02
N ILE A 68 12.13 -11.18 4.58
CA ILE A 68 10.93 -11.85 5.09
C ILE A 68 11.28 -13.32 5.36
N PRO A 69 11.83 -13.64 6.56
CA PRO A 69 12.30 -14.99 6.87
C PRO A 69 11.24 -16.09 6.80
N ASP A 70 9.97 -15.74 6.99
CA ASP A 70 8.83 -16.66 6.92
C ASP A 70 8.10 -16.66 5.58
N ILE A 71 8.79 -16.27 4.49
CA ILE A 71 8.17 -16.18 3.15
C ILE A 71 7.58 -17.53 2.69
N GLY A 72 8.24 -18.65 2.97
CA GLY A 72 7.74 -19.98 2.60
C GLY A 72 6.41 -20.32 3.29
N PRO A 73 6.33 -20.29 4.64
CA PRO A 73 5.06 -20.44 5.37
C PRO A 73 4.00 -19.42 4.95
N LEU A 74 4.39 -18.17 4.67
CA LEU A 74 3.47 -17.13 4.19
C LEU A 74 2.84 -17.52 2.84
N VAL A 75 3.65 -17.97 1.88
CA VAL A 75 3.17 -18.44 0.57
C VAL A 75 2.13 -19.56 0.76
N GLY A 76 2.39 -20.51 1.65
CA GLY A 76 1.44 -21.57 1.96
C GLY A 76 0.10 -21.05 2.49
N ARG A 77 0.12 -20.06 3.38
CA ARG A 77 -1.10 -19.44 3.93
C ARG A 77 -1.87 -18.65 2.85
N LEU A 78 -1.18 -17.91 1.99
CA LEU A 78 -1.79 -17.15 0.90
C LEU A 78 -2.48 -18.07 -0.11
N LYS A 79 -1.85 -19.21 -0.45
CA LYS A 79 -2.44 -20.24 -1.31
C LYS A 79 -3.68 -20.87 -0.67
N ALA A 80 -3.60 -21.24 0.59
CA ALA A 80 -4.72 -21.84 1.32
C ALA A 80 -5.91 -20.89 1.45
N ALA A 81 -5.67 -19.60 1.58
CA ALA A 81 -6.70 -18.56 1.66
C ALA A 81 -7.22 -18.10 0.28
N ASP A 82 -6.64 -18.60 -0.81
CA ASP A 82 -6.89 -18.10 -2.16
C ASP A 82 -6.80 -16.57 -2.25
N ALA A 83 -5.81 -16.00 -1.55
CA ALA A 83 -5.60 -14.57 -1.48
C ALA A 83 -5.06 -14.05 -2.82
N ASN A 84 -5.43 -12.84 -3.21
CA ASN A 84 -4.90 -12.17 -4.39
C ASN A 84 -4.04 -10.94 -4.05
N GLN A 85 -4.02 -10.50 -2.81
CA GLN A 85 -3.19 -9.41 -2.33
C GLN A 85 -2.83 -9.60 -0.86
N TYR A 86 -1.67 -9.08 -0.47
CA TYR A 86 -1.19 -9.11 0.89
C TYR A 86 -0.23 -7.96 1.15
N ARG A 87 -0.26 -7.39 2.35
CA ARG A 87 0.64 -6.30 2.76
C ARG A 87 1.29 -6.60 4.08
N ILE A 88 2.58 -6.29 4.18
CA ILE A 88 3.35 -6.39 5.43
C ILE A 88 3.90 -5.01 5.74
N PHE A 89 3.49 -4.44 6.86
CA PHE A 89 4.04 -3.18 7.36
C PHE A 89 5.23 -3.41 8.29
N ARG A 90 6.21 -2.53 8.20
CA ARG A 90 7.33 -2.42 9.12
C ARG A 90 7.21 -1.13 9.90
N PHE A 91 7.70 -1.14 11.13
CA PHE A 91 7.58 -0.01 12.04
C PHE A 91 8.95 0.37 12.59
N ASP A 92 9.14 1.66 12.83
CA ASP A 92 10.30 2.16 13.55
C ASP A 92 10.15 1.93 15.07
N LYS A 93 11.15 2.36 15.84
CA LYS A 93 11.13 2.22 17.31
C LYS A 93 10.03 3.03 17.99
N ALA A 94 9.55 4.08 17.34
CA ALA A 94 8.45 4.90 17.83
C ALA A 94 7.07 4.35 17.42
N GLY A 95 7.03 3.31 16.56
CA GLY A 95 5.81 2.67 16.09
C GLY A 95 5.19 3.32 14.85
N ALA A 96 5.86 4.28 14.22
CA ALA A 96 5.43 4.82 12.94
C ALA A 96 5.80 3.85 11.80
N ILE A 97 5.06 3.88 10.69
CA ILE A 97 5.37 3.04 9.53
C ILE A 97 6.70 3.49 8.94
N SER A 98 7.62 2.55 8.80
CA SER A 98 8.95 2.76 8.21
C SER A 98 9.15 1.97 6.92
N GLY A 99 8.26 1.04 6.60
CA GLY A 99 8.32 0.24 5.39
C GLY A 99 7.04 -0.54 5.13
N CYS A 100 6.86 -0.94 3.88
CA CYS A 100 5.74 -1.81 3.48
C CYS A 100 6.15 -2.69 2.31
N PHE A 101 5.79 -3.98 2.39
CA PHE A 101 5.81 -4.92 1.29
C PHE A 101 4.38 -5.15 0.81
N VAL A 102 4.15 -5.02 -0.49
CA VAL A 102 2.88 -5.30 -1.14
C VAL A 102 3.07 -6.44 -2.11
N PHE A 103 2.24 -7.46 -2.01
CA PHE A 103 2.23 -8.61 -2.91
C PHE A 103 0.88 -8.69 -3.63
N LEU A 104 0.93 -8.76 -4.95
CA LEU A 104 -0.25 -8.82 -5.81
C LEU A 104 -0.12 -10.04 -6.73
N ARG A 105 -1.07 -10.97 -6.59
CA ARG A 105 -1.21 -12.08 -7.53
C ARG A 105 -2.18 -11.66 -8.63
N MET A 106 -1.68 -11.60 -9.86
CA MET A 106 -2.44 -11.21 -11.04
C MET A 106 -3.28 -12.39 -11.56
N ASP A 107 -4.26 -12.78 -10.74
CA ASP A 107 -5.32 -13.72 -11.12
C ASP A 107 -6.39 -13.04 -11.98
N ALA A 108 -7.42 -13.79 -12.36
CA ALA A 108 -8.52 -13.26 -13.17
C ALA A 108 -9.19 -12.01 -12.54
N ALA A 109 -9.30 -11.96 -11.22
CA ALA A 109 -9.94 -10.85 -10.54
C ALA A 109 -9.13 -9.54 -10.62
N LEU A 110 -7.80 -9.62 -10.45
CA LEU A 110 -6.92 -8.44 -10.54
C LEU A 110 -6.49 -8.12 -11.96
N ALA A 111 -6.37 -9.13 -12.84
CA ALA A 111 -5.96 -8.93 -14.22
C ALA A 111 -6.98 -8.10 -15.03
N ASP A 112 -8.26 -8.17 -14.68
CA ASP A 112 -9.32 -7.40 -15.32
C ASP A 112 -9.47 -5.97 -14.77
N VAL A 113 -8.77 -5.63 -13.69
CA VAL A 113 -8.76 -4.27 -13.14
C VAL A 113 -7.84 -3.38 -13.97
N PRO A 114 -8.29 -2.22 -14.46
CA PRO A 114 -7.41 -1.27 -15.14
C PRO A 114 -6.20 -0.91 -14.29
N ALA A 115 -5.02 -0.79 -14.92
CA ALA A 115 -3.75 -0.59 -14.19
C ALA A 115 -3.73 0.69 -13.35
N ASP A 116 -4.33 1.77 -13.84
CA ASP A 116 -4.46 3.03 -13.09
C ASP A 116 -5.36 2.88 -11.85
N THR A 117 -6.46 2.15 -11.99
CA THR A 117 -7.38 1.84 -10.88
C THR A 117 -6.69 0.96 -9.83
N LEU A 118 -5.98 -0.09 -10.26
CA LEU A 118 -5.22 -0.95 -9.36
C LEU A 118 -4.14 -0.15 -8.62
N ALA A 119 -3.38 0.67 -9.34
CA ALA A 119 -2.33 1.50 -8.77
C ALA A 119 -2.89 2.45 -7.69
N LEU A 120 -3.96 3.16 -7.96
CA LEU A 120 -4.58 4.09 -7.02
C LEU A 120 -5.19 3.34 -5.82
N SER A 121 -5.82 2.20 -6.06
CA SER A 121 -6.36 1.33 -5.01
C SER A 121 -5.29 0.85 -4.02
N GLN A 122 -4.11 0.49 -4.52
CA GLN A 122 -2.99 0.11 -3.64
C GLN A 122 -2.39 1.32 -2.93
N ALA A 123 -2.26 2.45 -3.63
CA ALA A 123 -1.70 3.67 -3.04
C ALA A 123 -2.48 4.13 -1.79
N VAL A 124 -3.83 4.15 -1.83
CA VAL A 124 -4.64 4.54 -0.67
C VAL A 124 -4.53 3.54 0.50
N ARG A 125 -4.16 2.30 0.23
CA ARG A 125 -4.01 1.27 1.26
C ARG A 125 -2.65 1.27 1.94
N VAL A 126 -1.59 1.71 1.25
CA VAL A 126 -0.24 1.69 1.82
C VAL A 126 0.10 2.92 2.65
N VAL A 127 -0.61 4.04 2.46
CA VAL A 127 -0.35 5.27 3.23
C VAL A 127 -0.97 5.25 4.63
N LEU A 128 -1.88 4.32 4.90
CA LEU A 128 -2.62 4.25 6.16
C LEU A 128 -2.67 2.82 6.69
N LEU A 129 -2.15 2.61 7.89
CA LEU A 129 -2.37 1.35 8.62
C LEU A 129 -3.85 1.21 8.95
N TRP A 130 -4.37 -0.02 8.90
CA TRP A 130 -5.80 -0.32 9.10
C TRP A 130 -6.71 0.31 8.03
N SER A 131 -6.17 0.57 6.83
CA SER A 131 -6.93 1.15 5.72
C SER A 131 -8.20 0.35 5.38
N ASP A 132 -8.14 -0.97 5.42
CA ASP A 132 -9.30 -1.82 5.14
C ASP A 132 -10.41 -1.61 6.18
N ALA A 133 -10.07 -1.39 7.45
CA ALA A 133 -11.03 -1.04 8.48
C ALA A 133 -11.54 0.41 8.34
N ALA A 134 -10.65 1.34 7.98
CA ALA A 134 -11.03 2.74 7.74
C ALA A 134 -12.01 2.88 6.56
N PHE A 135 -11.89 2.02 5.56
CA PHE A 135 -12.71 2.05 4.33
C PHE A 135 -13.76 0.95 4.27
N ALA A 136 -14.04 0.26 5.37
CA ALA A 136 -14.91 -0.92 5.40
C ALA A 136 -16.29 -0.70 4.76
N ASP A 137 -16.87 0.49 4.98
CA ASP A 137 -18.20 0.83 4.49
C ASP A 137 -18.19 1.73 3.24
N THR A 138 -17.00 2.00 2.69
CA THR A 138 -16.85 2.95 1.59
C THR A 138 -15.86 2.42 0.57
N GLN A 139 -16.30 2.30 -0.69
CA GLN A 139 -15.37 2.04 -1.78
C GLN A 139 -14.40 3.21 -1.88
N PRO A 140 -13.07 2.99 -1.80
CA PRO A 140 -12.11 4.09 -1.72
C PRO A 140 -12.02 4.90 -3.02
N LEU A 141 -12.42 4.32 -4.15
CA LEU A 141 -12.34 4.95 -5.46
C LEU A 141 -13.73 5.14 -6.06
N ALA A 142 -13.85 6.15 -6.91
CA ALA A 142 -14.95 6.35 -7.85
C ALA A 142 -14.40 6.43 -9.27
N LEU A 143 -15.27 6.22 -10.26
CA LEU A 143 -14.96 6.45 -11.67
C LEU A 143 -15.63 7.74 -12.10
N ILE A 144 -14.83 8.69 -12.61
CA ILE A 144 -15.32 9.94 -13.20
C ILE A 144 -14.81 10.00 -14.63
N ASN A 145 -15.73 9.99 -15.59
CA ASN A 145 -15.43 9.95 -17.02
C ASN A 145 -14.44 8.80 -17.39
N GLY A 146 -14.61 7.64 -16.74
CA GLY A 146 -13.77 6.46 -16.96
C GLY A 146 -12.42 6.46 -16.22
N ASN A 147 -12.09 7.52 -15.50
CA ASN A 147 -10.86 7.61 -14.73
C ASN A 147 -11.10 7.33 -13.25
N ALA A 148 -10.22 6.55 -12.64
CA ALA A 148 -10.24 6.29 -11.21
C ALA A 148 -9.81 7.54 -10.42
N VAL A 149 -10.59 7.90 -9.41
CA VAL A 149 -10.30 9.01 -8.50
C VAL A 149 -10.54 8.57 -7.06
N VAL A 150 -9.78 9.14 -6.12
CA VAL A 150 -10.02 8.92 -4.69
C VAL A 150 -11.30 9.65 -4.30
N ARG A 151 -12.21 8.95 -3.61
CA ARG A 151 -13.45 9.59 -3.12
C ARG A 151 -13.13 10.68 -2.11
N PRO A 152 -13.88 11.79 -2.11
CA PRO A 152 -13.66 12.90 -1.17
C PRO A 152 -13.61 12.46 0.30
N GLU A 153 -14.48 11.53 0.70
CA GLU A 153 -14.53 11.00 2.06
C GLU A 153 -13.24 10.27 2.43
N VAL A 154 -12.70 9.50 1.49
CA VAL A 154 -11.43 8.76 1.68
C VAL A 154 -10.25 9.73 1.71
N ALA A 155 -10.22 10.73 0.84
CA ALA A 155 -9.21 11.79 0.87
C ALA A 155 -9.23 12.53 2.22
N GLY A 156 -10.42 12.80 2.76
CA GLY A 156 -10.59 13.40 4.09
C GLY A 156 -10.03 12.51 5.21
N ILE A 157 -10.29 11.20 5.18
CA ILE A 157 -9.72 10.25 6.15
C ILE A 157 -8.19 10.23 6.08
N ILE A 158 -7.62 10.20 4.88
CA ILE A 158 -6.17 10.20 4.67
C ILE A 158 -5.56 11.50 5.22
N ALA A 159 -6.12 12.65 4.85
CA ALA A 159 -5.66 13.94 5.35
C ALA A 159 -5.74 14.03 6.88
N ALA A 160 -6.85 13.56 7.47
CA ALA A 160 -7.02 13.53 8.93
C ALA A 160 -5.98 12.63 9.63
N ALA A 161 -5.61 11.50 9.02
CA ALA A 161 -4.60 10.59 9.58
C ALA A 161 -3.21 11.24 9.68
N TYR A 162 -2.91 12.18 8.80
CA TYR A 162 -1.64 12.89 8.74
C TYR A 162 -1.68 14.26 9.41
N ASP A 163 -2.82 14.67 9.93
CA ASP A 163 -2.93 15.88 10.75
C ASP A 163 -2.02 15.75 12.01
N PRO A 164 -1.20 16.78 12.32
CA PRO A 164 -0.30 16.75 13.48
C PRO A 164 -1.00 16.50 14.83
N VAL A 165 -2.28 16.81 14.94
CA VAL A 165 -3.09 16.57 16.15
C VAL A 165 -3.42 15.09 16.36
N MET A 166 -3.38 14.28 15.30
CA MET A 166 -3.65 12.86 15.39
C MET A 166 -2.41 12.09 15.83
N PRO A 167 -2.56 11.05 16.66
CA PRO A 167 -1.45 10.17 17.02
C PRO A 167 -0.80 9.57 15.76
N SER A 168 0.51 9.58 15.68
CA SER A 168 1.25 9.00 14.58
C SER A 168 1.21 7.46 14.55
N VAL A 169 0.89 6.87 15.70
CA VAL A 169 0.91 5.43 15.93
C VAL A 169 -0.52 4.92 16.15
N ALA A 170 -0.90 3.88 15.40
CA ALA A 170 -2.13 3.14 15.62
C ALA A 170 -1.82 1.88 16.43
N HIS A 171 -2.42 1.74 17.60
CA HIS A 171 -2.24 0.58 18.48
C HIS A 171 -3.19 -0.57 18.13
N ASP A 172 -4.35 -0.24 17.58
CA ASP A 172 -5.39 -1.20 17.20
C ASP A 172 -6.32 -0.62 16.13
N PRO A 173 -7.21 -1.44 15.53
CA PRO A 173 -8.14 -0.99 14.48
C PRO A 173 -9.11 0.12 14.90
N SER A 174 -9.34 0.35 16.20
CA SER A 174 -10.24 1.44 16.65
C SER A 174 -9.72 2.83 16.28
N HIS A 175 -8.41 2.94 15.99
CA HIS A 175 -7.82 4.16 15.46
C HIS A 175 -8.48 4.59 14.14
N ALA A 176 -8.83 3.64 13.27
CA ALA A 176 -9.56 3.93 12.02
C ALA A 176 -10.95 4.54 12.28
N LEU A 177 -11.65 4.08 13.32
CA LEU A 177 -12.95 4.64 13.70
C LEU A 177 -12.83 6.10 14.18
N ARG A 178 -11.76 6.42 14.91
CA ARG A 178 -11.48 7.80 15.34
C ARG A 178 -11.20 8.73 14.16
N LEU A 179 -10.49 8.24 13.15
CA LEU A 179 -10.27 9.00 11.91
C LEU A 179 -11.58 9.32 11.20
N ARG A 180 -12.47 8.33 11.08
CA ARG A 180 -13.79 8.52 10.46
C ARG A 180 -14.67 9.51 11.25
N ALA A 181 -14.60 9.50 12.57
CA ALA A 181 -15.39 10.38 13.43
C ALA A 181 -14.94 11.86 13.37
N ARG A 182 -13.82 12.17 12.73
CA ARG A 182 -13.34 13.56 12.53
C ARG A 182 -13.86 14.23 11.27
N LEU A 183 -14.45 13.45 10.36
CA LEU A 183 -15.08 13.97 9.14
C LEU A 183 -16.50 14.42 9.41
#